data_f762f1bc7f0d5b39cc94089f220e5647
#
_entry.id   f762f1bc7f0d5b39cc94089f220e5647
#
_cell.length_a   1.000
_cell.length_b   1.000
_cell.length_c   1.000
_cell.angle_alpha   90.00
_cell.angle_beta   90.00
_cell.angle_gamma   90.00
#
_symmetry.space_group_name_H-M   'P 1'
#
loop_
_entity.id
_entity.type
_entity.pdbx_description
1 polymer ?
#
loop_
_entity_poly.entity_id
_entity_poly.type
_entity_poly.pdbx_seq_one_letter_code
_entity_poly.pdbx_strand_id
1 'polypeptide(L)'
;MILGHEGGIFMKITKKAKRISSVVLCFLMLLTTLPMTAITANAAAQAYIKYIDTEVYIGDVLNIIVGVNGGSTDETFTYQWQAKYPSLNWVNLSDKTNRPNSKFSGVFTDHLKFQTYAELVGPDSGWKDVVFRCKVTGSKSGTFYSGKCNFPGLLEKT
;
A
#
# COMPACT_ATOMS: atom_id res chain seq x y z
N MET A 1 -16.43 -71.85 -51.66
CA MET A 1 -16.26 -71.03 -52.84
C MET A 1 -16.80 -69.64 -52.60
N ILE A 2 -15.99 -68.69 -52.45
CA ILE A 2 -16.10 -67.25 -52.71
C ILE A 2 -15.05 -66.54 -51.88
N LEU A 3 -14.11 -65.94 -52.57
CA LEU A 3 -13.05 -65.11 -52.01
C LEU A 3 -13.58 -63.82 -51.47
N GLY A 4 -13.19 -63.47 -50.24
CA GLY A 4 -13.33 -62.15 -49.68
C GLY A 4 -12.06 -61.30 -49.91
N HIS A 5 -12.20 -60.20 -50.59
CA HIS A 5 -11.14 -59.28 -50.97
C HIS A 5 -10.96 -58.26 -49.84
N GLU A 6 -9.92 -58.39 -49.03
CA GLU A 6 -9.55 -57.42 -48.01
C GLU A 6 -8.79 -56.24 -48.66
N GLY A 7 -9.47 -55.12 -48.88
CA GLY A 7 -8.89 -53.89 -49.34
C GLY A 7 -8.22 -53.10 -48.23
N GLY A 8 -6.94 -53.28 -48.01
CA GLY A 8 -6.14 -52.47 -47.08
C GLY A 8 -6.03 -51.00 -47.55
N ILE A 9 -6.63 -50.11 -46.81
CA ILE A 9 -6.46 -48.66 -47.01
C ILE A 9 -5.09 -48.25 -46.50
N PHE A 10 -4.09 -48.23 -47.38
CA PHE A 10 -2.81 -47.58 -47.08
C PHE A 10 -2.99 -46.08 -47.06
N MET A 11 -3.05 -45.51 -45.89
CA MET A 11 -3.04 -44.07 -45.70
C MET A 11 -1.67 -43.51 -46.13
N LYS A 12 -1.56 -42.94 -47.32
CA LYS A 12 -0.37 -42.20 -47.77
C LYS A 12 -0.24 -40.94 -46.90
N ILE A 13 0.54 -41.01 -45.83
CA ILE A 13 0.97 -39.81 -45.08
C ILE A 13 1.84 -38.98 -46.00
N THR A 14 1.30 -37.94 -46.58
CA THR A 14 1.97 -37.07 -47.53
C THR A 14 3.16 -36.38 -46.85
N LYS A 15 4.27 -36.22 -47.58
CA LYS A 15 5.50 -35.54 -47.10
C LYS A 15 5.25 -34.13 -46.52
N LYS A 16 4.13 -33.49 -46.87
CA LYS A 16 3.69 -32.21 -46.29
C LYS A 16 3.32 -32.30 -44.81
N ALA A 17 2.70 -33.38 -44.36
CA ALA A 17 2.32 -33.55 -42.93
C ALA A 17 3.56 -33.68 -42.03
N LYS A 18 4.64 -34.34 -42.51
CA LYS A 18 5.90 -34.43 -41.73
C LYS A 18 6.59 -33.08 -41.55
N ARG A 19 6.53 -32.17 -42.57
CA ARG A 19 7.16 -30.85 -42.49
C ARG A 19 6.39 -29.93 -41.54
N ILE A 20 5.06 -29.98 -41.51
CA ILE A 20 4.23 -29.19 -40.59
C ILE A 20 4.47 -29.62 -39.14
N SER A 21 4.56 -30.93 -38.89
CA SER A 21 4.85 -31.46 -37.56
C SER A 21 6.21 -31.01 -37.01
N SER A 22 7.24 -30.97 -37.90
CA SER A 22 8.57 -30.49 -37.50
C SER A 22 8.61 -28.99 -37.18
N VAL A 23 7.90 -28.18 -37.95
CA VAL A 23 7.82 -26.72 -37.70
C VAL A 23 7.04 -26.42 -36.39
N VAL A 24 5.96 -27.13 -36.14
CA VAL A 24 5.18 -26.99 -34.90
C VAL A 24 5.99 -27.41 -33.67
N LEU A 25 6.79 -28.49 -33.81
CA LEU A 25 7.63 -28.95 -32.70
C LEU A 25 8.77 -27.93 -32.40
N CYS A 26 9.38 -27.34 -33.44
CA CYS A 26 10.36 -26.25 -33.25
C CYS A 26 9.75 -25.02 -32.61
N PHE A 27 8.52 -24.64 -32.95
CA PHE A 27 7.84 -23.51 -32.33
C PHE A 27 7.49 -23.79 -30.85
N LEU A 28 7.08 -25.02 -30.51
CA LEU A 28 6.86 -25.41 -29.11
C LEU A 28 8.15 -25.36 -28.28
N MET A 29 9.28 -25.78 -28.85
CA MET A 29 10.58 -25.73 -28.16
C MET A 29 11.12 -24.31 -27.98
N LEU A 30 10.83 -23.39 -28.90
CA LEU A 30 11.20 -21.99 -28.74
C LEU A 30 10.39 -21.27 -27.63
N LEU A 31 9.15 -21.69 -27.37
CA LEU A 31 8.36 -21.13 -26.28
C LEU A 31 8.88 -21.56 -24.90
N THR A 32 9.54 -22.71 -24.78
CA THR A 32 10.05 -23.22 -23.51
C THR A 32 11.42 -22.66 -23.13
N THR A 33 12.11 -21.98 -24.06
CA THR A 33 13.43 -21.35 -23.81
C THR A 33 13.36 -19.85 -23.50
N LEU A 34 12.18 -19.25 -23.51
CA LEU A 34 12.05 -17.90 -23.02
C LEU A 34 12.42 -17.92 -21.53
N PRO A 35 13.43 -17.15 -21.11
CA PRO A 35 13.69 -17.01 -19.68
C PRO A 35 12.40 -16.50 -19.07
N MET A 36 11.74 -17.32 -18.24
CA MET A 36 10.73 -16.81 -17.33
C MET A 36 11.46 -15.85 -16.40
N THR A 37 11.56 -14.59 -16.80
CA THR A 37 11.84 -13.53 -15.83
C THR A 37 10.69 -13.64 -14.84
N ALA A 38 11.01 -14.17 -13.67
CA ALA A 38 10.06 -14.17 -12.57
C ALA A 38 9.65 -12.71 -12.38
N ILE A 39 8.45 -12.37 -12.85
CA ILE A 39 7.83 -11.12 -12.50
C ILE A 39 7.55 -11.26 -11.00
N THR A 40 8.49 -10.84 -10.18
CA THR A 40 8.25 -10.66 -8.77
C THR A 40 7.22 -9.54 -8.68
N ALA A 41 5.96 -9.94 -8.58
CA ALA A 41 4.90 -9.00 -8.27
C ALA A 41 5.20 -8.47 -6.87
N ASN A 42 5.86 -7.32 -6.79
CA ASN A 42 5.99 -6.61 -5.54
C ASN A 42 4.57 -6.26 -5.08
N ALA A 43 4.22 -6.67 -3.86
CA ALA A 43 2.97 -6.26 -3.28
C ALA A 43 2.89 -4.73 -3.30
N ALA A 44 1.74 -4.18 -3.71
CA ALA A 44 1.54 -2.74 -3.72
C ALA A 44 1.82 -2.18 -2.31
N ALA A 45 2.52 -1.05 -2.25
CA ALA A 45 2.80 -0.41 -0.98
C ALA A 45 1.50 0.06 -0.32
N GLN A 46 1.37 -0.21 0.98
CA GLN A 46 0.20 0.17 1.78
C GLN A 46 0.65 0.77 3.10
N ALA A 47 0.04 1.90 3.49
CA ALA A 47 0.28 2.51 4.79
C ALA A 47 -0.79 2.07 5.80
N TYR A 48 -0.38 1.90 7.04
CA TYR A 48 -1.26 1.56 8.16
C TYR A 48 -0.83 2.28 9.43
N ILE A 49 -1.77 2.51 10.36
CA ILE A 49 -1.41 3.01 11.68
C ILE A 49 -0.76 1.87 12.46
N LYS A 50 0.52 2.03 12.74
CA LYS A 50 1.33 1.05 13.47
C LYS A 50 1.14 1.17 14.97
N TYR A 51 0.99 2.39 15.46
CA TYR A 51 0.87 2.69 16.87
C TYR A 51 0.14 4.02 17.07
N ILE A 52 -0.62 4.11 18.15
CA ILE A 52 -1.20 5.34 18.70
C ILE A 52 -1.30 5.18 20.22
N ASP A 53 -0.94 6.24 20.96
CA ASP A 53 -1.19 6.27 22.41
C ASP A 53 -2.69 6.21 22.66
N THR A 54 -3.11 5.32 23.57
CA THR A 54 -4.52 5.14 23.95
C THR A 54 -4.87 5.84 25.26
N GLU A 55 -3.89 6.11 26.10
CA GLU A 55 -4.01 6.84 27.35
C GLU A 55 -3.06 8.04 27.32
N VAL A 56 -3.62 9.23 27.23
CA VAL A 56 -2.87 10.47 27.12
C VAL A 56 -3.40 11.46 28.14
N TYR A 57 -2.54 11.97 28.98
CA TYR A 57 -2.88 12.98 29.96
C TYR A 57 -2.67 14.38 29.41
N ILE A 58 -3.40 15.34 29.96
CA ILE A 58 -3.22 16.76 29.66
C ILE A 58 -1.76 17.15 29.95
N GLY A 59 -1.11 17.75 28.98
CA GLY A 59 0.30 18.15 29.05
C GLY A 59 1.28 17.11 28.54
N ASP A 60 0.83 15.88 28.26
CA ASP A 60 1.68 14.85 27.62
C ASP A 60 1.73 15.00 26.10
N VAL A 61 2.63 14.26 25.48
CA VAL A 61 2.75 14.19 24.02
C VAL A 61 2.02 12.96 23.53
N LEU A 62 0.99 13.15 22.70
CA LEU A 62 0.38 12.07 21.93
C LEU A 62 1.30 11.66 20.79
N ASN A 63 1.57 10.37 20.67
CA ASN A 63 2.36 9.79 19.61
C ASN A 63 1.48 8.96 18.66
N ILE A 64 1.66 9.15 17.35
CA ILE A 64 1.02 8.35 16.31
C ILE A 64 2.11 7.93 15.32
N ILE A 65 2.24 6.63 15.06
CA ILE A 65 3.24 6.08 14.15
C ILE A 65 2.55 5.38 12.99
N VAL A 66 3.00 5.67 11.77
CA VAL A 66 2.57 4.97 10.56
C VAL A 66 3.63 3.96 10.13
N GLY A 67 3.19 2.81 9.64
CA GLY A 67 4.04 1.83 8.97
C GLY A 67 3.68 1.72 7.50
N VAL A 68 4.60 1.20 6.70
CA VAL A 68 4.38 0.86 5.30
C VAL A 68 4.74 -0.60 5.08
N ASN A 69 3.85 -1.35 4.43
CA ASN A 69 4.07 -2.72 3.98
C ASN A 69 4.07 -2.75 2.46
N GLY A 70 4.82 -3.69 1.88
CA GLY A 70 4.95 -3.84 0.42
C GLY A 70 5.87 -2.78 -0.19
N GLY A 71 5.74 -2.58 -1.50
CA GLY A 71 6.64 -1.75 -2.26
C GLY A 71 7.93 -2.46 -2.70
N SER A 72 8.77 -1.74 -3.40
CA SER A 72 10.09 -2.21 -3.86
C SER A 72 11.12 -2.12 -2.73
N THR A 73 12.13 -3.00 -2.74
CA THR A 73 13.20 -3.02 -1.72
C THR A 73 14.05 -1.73 -1.69
N ASP A 74 14.09 -0.99 -2.79
CA ASP A 74 14.82 0.27 -2.95
C ASP A 74 13.88 1.50 -3.03
N GLU A 75 12.65 1.34 -2.54
CA GLU A 75 11.67 2.43 -2.51
C GLU A 75 11.89 3.34 -1.31
N THR A 76 11.83 4.64 -1.56
CA THR A 76 11.85 5.66 -0.50
C THR A 76 10.47 6.25 -0.32
N PHE A 77 10.13 6.58 0.93
CA PHE A 77 8.82 7.13 1.28
C PHE A 77 8.97 8.52 1.89
N THR A 78 8.05 9.40 1.52
CA THR A 78 7.84 10.69 2.16
C THR A 78 6.47 10.73 2.81
N TYR A 79 6.33 11.51 3.87
CA TYR A 79 5.16 11.52 4.73
C TYR A 79 4.59 12.93 4.83
N GLN A 80 3.29 13.03 4.96
CA GLN A 80 2.58 14.26 5.29
C GLN A 80 1.36 13.91 6.16
N TRP A 81 1.43 14.24 7.42
CA TRP A 81 0.29 14.06 8.30
C TRP A 81 -0.82 15.07 8.02
N GLN A 82 -2.04 14.59 8.12
CA GLN A 82 -3.27 15.34 7.89
C GLN A 82 -4.23 15.14 9.05
N ALA A 83 -4.98 16.20 9.37
CA ALA A 83 -6.12 16.13 10.28
C ALA A 83 -7.42 16.49 9.55
N LYS A 84 -8.51 15.90 10.01
CA LYS A 84 -9.85 16.27 9.61
C LYS A 84 -10.62 16.71 10.85
N TYR A 85 -11.05 17.95 10.88
CA TYR A 85 -11.93 18.52 11.87
C TYR A 85 -13.39 18.29 11.44
N PRO A 86 -14.38 18.29 12.38
CA PRO A 86 -15.77 17.92 12.10
C PRO A 86 -16.39 18.60 10.87
N SER A 87 -16.15 19.88 10.68
CA SER A 87 -16.76 20.68 9.62
C SER A 87 -15.81 20.99 8.46
N LEU A 88 -14.59 20.42 8.45
CA LEU A 88 -13.57 20.72 7.45
C LEU A 88 -13.18 19.49 6.63
N ASN A 89 -12.59 19.75 5.46
CA ASN A 89 -11.89 18.74 4.68
C ASN A 89 -10.55 18.38 5.35
N TRP A 90 -9.86 17.38 4.79
CA TRP A 90 -8.51 17.02 5.23
C TRP A 90 -7.55 18.21 5.06
N VAL A 91 -6.88 18.58 6.15
CA VAL A 91 -5.92 19.67 6.20
C VAL A 91 -4.52 19.11 6.46
N ASN A 92 -3.52 19.54 5.70
CA ASN A 92 -2.14 19.21 5.98
C ASN A 92 -1.70 19.86 7.29
N LEU A 93 -1.11 19.06 8.17
CA LEU A 93 -0.52 19.59 9.39
C LEU A 93 0.80 20.30 9.07
N SER A 94 1.14 21.27 9.89
CA SER A 94 2.42 21.98 9.87
C SER A 94 3.14 21.76 11.19
N ASP A 95 4.44 21.56 11.16
CA ASP A 95 5.27 21.45 12.36
C ASP A 95 5.89 22.79 12.76
N LYS A 96 6.70 22.75 13.82
CA LYS A 96 7.37 23.96 14.34
C LYS A 96 8.36 24.58 13.35
N THR A 97 8.83 23.83 12.36
CA THR A 97 9.73 24.33 11.33
C THR A 97 9.03 25.34 10.44
N ASN A 98 7.78 25.04 10.05
CA ASN A 98 6.98 25.89 9.17
C ASN A 98 6.01 26.81 9.94
N ARG A 99 5.74 26.51 11.21
CA ARG A 99 4.84 27.25 12.10
C ARG A 99 5.34 27.19 13.53
N PRO A 100 6.13 28.17 14.00
CA PRO A 100 6.81 28.14 15.33
C PRO A 100 5.91 27.83 16.52
N ASN A 101 4.65 28.27 16.48
CA ASN A 101 3.65 28.03 17.52
C ASN A 101 2.86 26.72 17.34
N SER A 102 3.22 25.87 16.37
CA SER A 102 2.55 24.60 16.17
C SER A 102 2.75 23.69 17.39
N LYS A 103 1.68 22.99 17.76
CA LYS A 103 1.73 21.91 18.76
C LYS A 103 2.13 20.58 18.15
N PHE A 104 2.25 20.51 16.82
CA PHE A 104 2.68 19.32 16.10
C PHE A 104 4.18 19.33 15.84
N SER A 105 4.76 18.14 15.79
CA SER A 105 6.12 17.89 15.29
C SER A 105 6.17 16.54 14.59
N GLY A 106 7.15 16.36 13.71
CA GLY A 106 7.28 15.13 12.92
C GLY A 106 6.22 14.97 11.83
N VAL A 107 5.59 16.05 11.39
CA VAL A 107 4.49 16.00 10.39
C VAL A 107 4.95 15.51 9.01
N PHE A 108 6.25 15.50 8.75
CA PHE A 108 6.87 14.99 7.52
C PHE A 108 7.63 13.68 7.73
N THR A 109 7.40 13.01 8.86
CA THR A 109 8.01 11.72 9.20
C THR A 109 6.94 10.66 9.43
N ASP A 110 7.35 9.43 9.63
CA ASP A 110 6.47 8.32 10.03
C ASP A 110 5.91 8.46 11.45
N HIS A 111 6.41 9.43 12.24
CA HIS A 111 6.06 9.61 13.63
C HIS A 111 5.52 11.03 13.91
N LEU A 112 4.20 11.19 13.97
CA LEU A 112 3.54 12.41 14.41
C LEU A 112 3.57 12.49 15.93
N LYS A 113 3.95 13.65 16.44
CA LYS A 113 3.86 14.02 17.86
C LYS A 113 2.98 15.24 18.01
N PHE A 114 2.06 15.18 18.97
CA PHE A 114 1.16 16.28 19.27
C PHE A 114 1.20 16.62 20.75
N GLN A 115 1.62 17.83 21.07
CA GLN A 115 1.65 18.34 22.44
C GLN A 115 0.22 18.66 22.89
N THR A 116 -0.28 17.91 23.87
CA THR A 116 -1.61 18.13 24.43
C THR A 116 -1.63 19.31 25.42
N TYR A 117 -2.78 19.90 25.63
CA TYR A 117 -2.98 21.05 26.54
C TYR A 117 -4.44 21.12 27.01
N ALA A 118 -4.71 21.87 28.07
CA ALA A 118 -5.98 21.83 28.76
C ALA A 118 -7.21 22.25 27.91
N GLU A 119 -7.03 23.18 26.98
CA GLU A 119 -8.12 23.67 26.12
C GLU A 119 -8.64 22.61 25.12
N LEU A 120 -7.96 21.46 25.03
CA LEU A 120 -8.45 20.32 24.22
C LEU A 120 -9.58 19.53 24.92
N VAL A 121 -9.81 19.73 26.21
CA VAL A 121 -10.68 18.89 27.06
C VAL A 121 -12.05 19.55 27.28
N GLY A 122 -12.50 20.48 26.58
CA GLY A 122 -13.86 21.01 26.71
C GLY A 122 -14.88 20.20 25.90
N PRO A 123 -16.15 20.15 26.35
CA PRO A 123 -17.21 19.55 25.53
C PRO A 123 -17.34 20.23 24.14
N ASP A 124 -16.95 21.50 24.08
CA ASP A 124 -16.99 22.32 22.86
C ASP A 124 -15.66 22.40 22.14
N SER A 125 -14.63 21.67 22.59
CA SER A 125 -13.29 21.74 22.01
C SER A 125 -13.22 21.25 20.55
N GLY A 126 -14.17 20.39 20.13
CA GLY A 126 -14.21 19.75 18.83
C GLY A 126 -13.08 18.72 18.58
N TRP A 127 -12.13 18.59 19.52
CA TRP A 127 -10.99 17.68 19.35
C TRP A 127 -11.36 16.21 19.46
N LYS A 128 -12.39 15.86 20.22
CA LYS A 128 -12.89 14.48 20.34
C LYS A 128 -13.26 13.86 18.98
N ASP A 129 -13.62 14.69 18.01
CA ASP A 129 -14.06 14.27 16.68
C ASP A 129 -12.96 14.49 15.60
N VAL A 130 -11.76 14.90 16.04
CA VAL A 130 -10.62 15.06 15.12
C VAL A 130 -10.07 13.69 14.74
N VAL A 131 -9.87 13.51 13.43
CA VAL A 131 -9.35 12.27 12.86
C VAL A 131 -8.03 12.57 12.16
N PHE A 132 -7.04 11.72 12.39
CA PHE A 132 -5.74 11.81 11.74
C PHE A 132 -5.58 10.73 10.66
N ARG A 133 -4.76 11.03 9.67
CA ARG A 133 -4.19 10.06 8.73
C ARG A 133 -2.84 10.55 8.23
N CYS A 134 -2.03 9.64 7.71
CA CYS A 134 -0.81 9.99 7.01
C CYS A 134 -0.98 9.79 5.50
N LYS A 135 -0.65 10.81 4.72
CA LYS A 135 -0.43 10.73 3.29
C LYS A 135 1.01 10.28 3.08
N VAL A 136 1.20 9.14 2.45
CA VAL A 136 2.52 8.59 2.12
C VAL A 136 2.72 8.64 0.63
N THR A 137 3.90 9.08 0.19
CA THR A 137 4.26 9.06 -1.23
C THR A 137 5.53 8.26 -1.38
N GLY A 138 5.41 7.15 -2.08
CA GLY A 138 6.53 6.30 -2.46
C GLY A 138 7.15 6.76 -3.77
N SER A 139 8.46 6.62 -3.89
CA SER A 139 9.20 7.00 -5.11
C SER A 139 8.77 6.18 -6.34
N LYS A 140 8.18 4.99 -6.12
CA LYS A 140 7.72 4.08 -7.16
C LYS A 140 6.23 3.75 -7.07
N SER A 141 5.69 3.62 -5.85
CA SER A 141 4.29 3.24 -5.61
C SER A 141 3.29 4.39 -5.72
N GLY A 142 3.75 5.64 -5.90
CA GLY A 142 2.88 6.80 -5.95
C GLY A 142 2.33 7.18 -4.57
N THR A 143 1.16 7.81 -4.54
CA THR A 143 0.57 8.34 -3.31
C THR A 143 -0.55 7.44 -2.78
N PHE A 144 -0.50 7.13 -1.50
CA PHE A 144 -1.51 6.37 -0.77
C PHE A 144 -1.67 6.92 0.66
N TYR A 145 -2.64 6.42 1.40
CA TYR A 145 -2.99 6.94 2.72
C TYR A 145 -3.02 5.81 3.75
N SER A 146 -2.64 6.12 4.99
CA SER A 146 -2.87 5.22 6.12
C SER A 146 -4.37 5.07 6.42
N GLY A 147 -4.71 4.08 7.23
CA GLY A 147 -5.97 4.06 7.96
C GLY A 147 -6.18 5.37 8.73
N LYS A 148 -7.42 5.61 9.13
CA LYS A 148 -7.78 6.75 9.98
C LYS A 148 -7.61 6.35 11.44
N CYS A 149 -7.18 7.30 12.29
CA CYS A 149 -7.22 7.15 13.73
C CYS A 149 -7.87 8.38 14.38
N ASN A 150 -8.70 8.12 15.38
CA ASN A 150 -9.36 9.19 16.11
C ASN A 150 -8.40 9.78 17.15
N PHE A 151 -8.60 11.05 17.49
CA PHE A 151 -7.95 11.64 18.65
C PHE A 151 -8.41 10.88 19.91
N PRO A 152 -7.51 10.35 20.74
CA PRO A 152 -7.89 9.71 21.99
C PRO A 152 -8.44 10.74 22.97
N GLY A 153 -9.35 10.35 23.82
CA GLY A 153 -9.77 11.21 24.94
C GLY A 153 -8.58 11.54 25.83
N LEU A 154 -8.53 12.77 26.35
CA LEU A 154 -7.50 13.16 27.30
C LEU A 154 -7.96 12.87 28.72
N LEU A 155 -7.02 12.40 29.53
CA LEU A 155 -7.20 12.14 30.96
C LEU A 155 -6.65 13.31 31.78
N GLU A 156 -7.28 13.60 32.89
CA GLU A 156 -6.74 14.54 33.90
C GLU A 156 -5.76 13.80 34.79
N LYS A 157 -4.64 14.46 35.12
CA LYS A 157 -3.72 13.96 36.16
C LYS A 157 -4.34 14.23 37.52
N THR A 158 -4.67 13.20 38.27
CA THR A 158 -5.12 13.26 39.67
C THR A 158 -3.97 13.59 40.61
#